data_9ba85fb59a6dcc0341aac5b0af95183d
#
_entry.id   9ba85fb59a6dcc0341aac5b0af95183d
#
_cell.length_a   1.000
_cell.length_b   1.000
_cell.length_c   1.000
_cell.angle_alpha   90.00
_cell.angle_beta   90.00
_cell.angle_gamma   90.00
#
_symmetry.space_group_name_H-M   'P 1'
#
loop_
_entity.id
_entity.type
_entity.pdbx_description
1 polymer ?
#
loop_
_entity_poly.entity_id
_entity_poly.type
_entity_poly.pdbx_seq_one_letter_code
_entity_poly.pdbx_strand_id
1 'polypeptide(L)'
;EKVSDLEKYKDELRLGMDTQWMNRAGDGYPAFVKDYGFKFASARPMQIGLVYDALKNKKLDVAVGYSTDGRIAAYDLKILKDDRKFFPPYDGSPLATEKVIKDNPKIDTALKKLEGKVSTKEMQKLNYEADGKGKEPAIIAEEYLKKHNYFENDKNSKKGGQ
;
A
#
# COMPACT_ATOMS: atom_id res chain seq x y z
N GLU A 1 2.66 12.49 16.23
CA GLU A 1 2.10 12.46 14.87
C GLU A 1 3.11 11.99 13.81
N LYS A 2 4.36 11.87 14.17
CA LYS A 2 5.47 11.42 13.32
C LYS A 2 6.20 10.26 13.98
N VAL A 3 6.99 9.52 13.19
CA VAL A 3 7.68 8.31 13.65
C VAL A 3 8.66 8.62 14.78
N SER A 4 9.40 9.73 14.71
CA SER A 4 10.32 10.14 15.78
C SER A 4 9.62 10.42 17.13
N ASP A 5 8.33 10.72 17.16
CA ASP A 5 7.59 10.92 18.41
C ASP A 5 7.48 9.64 19.25
N LEU A 6 7.64 8.47 18.61
CA LEU A 6 7.53 7.17 19.27
C LEU A 6 8.70 6.89 20.22
N GLU A 7 9.84 7.57 20.05
CA GLU A 7 11.01 7.40 20.91
C GLU A 7 10.68 7.57 22.39
N LYS A 8 9.83 8.53 22.72
CA LYS A 8 9.40 8.83 24.10
C LYS A 8 8.66 7.66 24.76
N TYR A 9 8.07 6.79 23.96
CA TYR A 9 7.21 5.70 24.39
C TYR A 9 7.75 4.31 24.00
N LYS A 10 9.00 4.23 23.53
CA LYS A 10 9.62 3.02 22.99
C LYS A 10 9.63 1.83 23.96
N ASP A 11 9.65 2.11 25.27
CA ASP A 11 9.72 1.08 26.31
C ASP A 11 8.32 0.59 26.74
N GLU A 12 7.26 1.31 26.37
CA GLU A 12 5.87 1.00 26.71
C GLU A 12 5.12 0.40 25.50
N LEU A 13 5.42 0.87 24.28
CA LEU A 13 4.70 0.50 23.08
C LEU A 13 5.15 -0.86 22.53
N ARG A 14 4.16 -1.65 22.12
CA ARG A 14 4.36 -2.95 21.48
C ARG A 14 4.33 -2.77 19.96
N LEU A 15 5.48 -2.97 19.31
CA LEU A 15 5.63 -2.90 17.86
C LEU A 15 5.41 -4.26 17.21
N GLY A 16 4.59 -4.32 16.16
CA GLY A 16 4.43 -5.47 15.26
C GLY A 16 4.94 -5.19 13.86
N MET A 17 5.47 -6.21 13.19
CA MET A 17 5.97 -6.11 11.82
C MET A 17 5.99 -7.48 11.15
N ASP A 18 6.14 -7.50 9.81
CA ASP A 18 6.36 -8.79 9.15
C ASP A 18 7.76 -9.35 9.41
N THR A 19 7.88 -10.67 9.30
CA THR A 19 9.14 -11.39 9.60
C THR A 19 10.27 -11.00 8.65
N GLN A 20 9.96 -10.68 7.39
CA GLN A 20 10.98 -10.29 6.40
C GLN A 20 11.56 -8.92 6.76
N TRP A 21 10.70 -7.95 7.11
CA TRP A 21 11.14 -6.62 7.49
C TRP A 21 11.96 -6.63 8.79
N MET A 22 11.59 -7.49 9.75
CA MET A 22 12.35 -7.66 11.00
C MET A 22 13.82 -7.98 10.75
N ASN A 23 14.12 -8.79 9.72
CA ASN A 23 15.45 -9.30 9.45
C ASN A 23 16.16 -8.66 8.25
N ARG A 24 15.49 -7.77 7.52
CA ARG A 24 16.04 -7.16 6.31
C ARG A 24 17.09 -6.10 6.65
N ALA A 25 18.31 -6.29 6.11
CA ALA A 25 19.48 -5.48 6.50
C ALA A 25 19.41 -4.02 6.02
N GLY A 26 18.98 -3.78 4.76
CA GLY A 26 19.12 -2.46 4.13
C GLY A 26 18.07 -1.43 4.56
N ASP A 27 16.80 -1.85 4.65
CA ASP A 27 15.64 -0.99 4.91
C ASP A 27 14.65 -1.63 5.92
N GLY A 28 15.11 -2.62 6.68
CA GLY A 28 14.35 -3.29 7.72
C GLY A 28 14.57 -2.72 9.12
N TYR A 29 14.14 -3.48 10.14
CA TYR A 29 14.21 -3.04 11.52
C TYR A 29 15.61 -2.64 12.02
N PRO A 30 16.71 -3.38 11.68
CA PRO A 30 18.05 -2.97 12.07
C PRO A 30 18.46 -1.59 11.51
N ALA A 31 18.10 -1.32 10.25
CA ALA A 31 18.36 -0.03 9.63
C ALA A 31 17.49 1.09 10.23
N PHE A 32 16.21 0.79 10.54
CA PHE A 32 15.30 1.68 11.26
C PHE A 32 15.88 2.12 12.61
N VAL A 33 16.36 1.16 13.41
CA VAL A 33 16.98 1.44 14.72
C VAL A 33 18.20 2.35 14.57
N LYS A 34 19.01 2.11 13.55
CA LYS A 34 20.20 2.95 13.26
C LYS A 34 19.80 4.37 12.86
N ASP A 35 18.82 4.51 11.99
CA ASP A 35 18.39 5.80 11.43
C ASP A 35 17.61 6.63 12.45
N TYR A 36 16.61 6.03 13.09
CA TYR A 36 15.79 6.71 14.11
C TYR A 36 16.46 6.81 15.48
N GLY A 37 17.54 6.07 15.73
CA GLY A 37 18.34 6.15 16.97
C GLY A 37 17.69 5.47 18.18
N PHE A 38 16.58 4.76 18.01
CA PHE A 38 15.91 4.03 19.10
C PHE A 38 15.42 2.66 18.66
N LYS A 39 15.21 1.77 19.61
CA LYS A 39 14.57 0.46 19.43
C LYS A 39 13.39 0.31 20.41
N PHE A 40 12.37 -0.40 20.00
CA PHE A 40 11.27 -0.75 20.90
C PHE A 40 11.68 -1.87 21.86
N ALA A 41 11.31 -1.79 23.12
CA ALA A 41 11.51 -2.86 24.09
C ALA A 41 10.71 -4.13 23.70
N SER A 42 9.54 -3.96 23.11
CA SER A 42 8.71 -5.04 22.56
C SER A 42 8.55 -4.89 21.05
N ALA A 43 9.28 -5.68 20.27
CA ALA A 43 9.19 -5.76 18.80
C ALA A 43 8.95 -7.23 18.40
N ARG A 44 7.81 -7.50 17.72
CA ARG A 44 7.35 -8.86 17.43
C ARG A 44 7.10 -9.08 15.94
N PRO A 45 7.83 -10.02 15.30
CA PRO A 45 7.53 -10.42 13.92
C PRO A 45 6.31 -11.34 13.88
N MET A 46 5.47 -11.17 12.85
CA MET A 46 4.33 -12.03 12.56
C MET A 46 3.92 -11.92 11.10
N GLN A 47 2.98 -12.73 10.63
CA GLN A 47 2.42 -12.55 9.30
C GLN A 47 1.72 -11.19 9.19
N ILE A 48 1.87 -10.50 8.05
CA ILE A 48 1.36 -9.14 7.87
C ILE A 48 -0.16 -9.03 8.12
N GLY A 49 -0.93 -10.03 7.76
CA GLY A 49 -2.37 -10.07 8.06
C GLY A 49 -2.66 -10.02 9.55
N LEU A 50 -1.88 -10.73 10.35
CA LEU A 50 -2.03 -10.79 11.82
C LEU A 50 -1.59 -9.48 12.50
N VAL A 51 -0.68 -8.72 11.89
CA VAL A 51 -0.24 -7.42 12.42
C VAL A 51 -1.43 -6.46 12.55
N TYR A 52 -2.24 -6.34 11.50
CA TYR A 52 -3.41 -5.45 11.51
C TYR A 52 -4.50 -5.93 12.48
N ASP A 53 -4.73 -7.23 12.56
CA ASP A 53 -5.70 -7.79 13.51
C ASP A 53 -5.25 -7.60 14.96
N ALA A 54 -3.95 -7.69 15.21
CA ALA A 54 -3.39 -7.44 16.54
C ALA A 54 -3.51 -5.95 16.95
N LEU A 55 -3.36 -5.01 16.00
CA LEU A 55 -3.65 -3.59 16.23
C LEU A 55 -5.14 -3.38 16.57
N LYS A 56 -6.04 -3.90 15.72
CA LYS A 56 -7.49 -3.81 15.94
C LYS A 56 -7.90 -4.34 17.33
N ASN A 57 -7.29 -5.44 17.75
CA ASN A 57 -7.58 -6.09 19.04
C ASN A 57 -6.74 -5.53 20.20
N LYS A 58 -6.03 -4.40 20.02
CA LYS A 58 -5.20 -3.73 21.03
C LYS A 58 -4.12 -4.65 21.64
N LYS A 59 -3.67 -5.65 20.89
CA LYS A 59 -2.53 -6.52 21.25
C LYS A 59 -1.20 -5.93 20.81
N LEU A 60 -1.22 -4.99 19.88
CA LEU A 60 -0.14 -4.11 19.46
C LEU A 60 -0.59 -2.66 19.56
N ASP A 61 0.36 -1.75 19.68
CA ASP A 61 0.14 -0.30 19.75
C ASP A 61 0.62 0.39 18.48
N VAL A 62 1.67 -0.16 17.86
CA VAL A 62 2.30 0.35 16.64
C VAL A 62 2.57 -0.82 15.70
N ALA A 63 2.51 -0.58 14.41
CA ALA A 63 2.89 -1.57 13.40
C ALA A 63 3.62 -0.95 12.21
N VAL A 64 4.48 -1.75 11.61
CA VAL A 64 4.98 -1.50 10.26
C VAL A 64 4.06 -2.22 9.29
N GLY A 65 3.52 -1.48 8.33
CA GLY A 65 2.55 -1.99 7.35
C GLY A 65 2.69 -1.30 6.01
N TYR A 66 1.76 -1.57 5.13
CA TYR A 66 1.72 -1.00 3.78
C TYR A 66 0.66 0.09 3.70
N SER A 67 1.03 1.29 3.24
CA SER A 67 0.15 2.48 3.24
C SER A 67 -1.13 2.33 2.41
N THR A 68 -1.17 1.38 1.48
CA THR A 68 -2.33 1.08 0.63
C THR A 68 -3.24 -0.03 1.17
N ASP A 69 -2.89 -0.64 2.33
CA ASP A 69 -3.69 -1.72 2.92
C ASP A 69 -5.07 -1.22 3.35
N GLY A 70 -6.11 -1.91 2.92
CA GLY A 70 -7.50 -1.53 3.17
C GLY A 70 -7.89 -1.53 4.65
N ARG A 71 -7.21 -2.33 5.48
CA ARG A 71 -7.46 -2.42 6.92
C ARG A 71 -7.08 -1.14 7.66
N ILE A 72 -6.22 -0.29 7.08
CA ILE A 72 -5.89 1.03 7.65
C ILE A 72 -7.17 1.87 7.78
N ALA A 73 -7.93 1.98 6.70
CA ALA A 73 -9.20 2.72 6.71
C ALA A 73 -10.30 1.97 7.48
N ALA A 74 -10.35 0.62 7.34
CA ALA A 74 -11.39 -0.18 7.97
C ALA A 74 -11.31 -0.25 9.49
N TYR A 75 -10.10 -0.14 10.05
CA TYR A 75 -9.85 -0.21 11.49
C TYR A 75 -9.55 1.16 12.10
N ASP A 76 -9.74 2.23 11.33
CA ASP A 76 -9.45 3.62 11.73
C ASP A 76 -8.02 3.78 12.27
N LEU A 77 -7.05 3.19 11.56
CA LEU A 77 -5.65 3.26 11.95
C LEU A 77 -5.02 4.56 11.46
N LYS A 78 -4.19 5.16 12.29
CA LYS A 78 -3.46 6.39 11.97
C LYS A 78 -2.10 6.05 11.36
N ILE A 79 -1.82 6.60 10.18
CA ILE A 79 -0.48 6.56 9.59
C ILE A 79 0.35 7.70 10.18
N LEU A 80 1.53 7.38 10.70
CA LEU A 80 2.50 8.37 11.18
C LEU A 80 3.36 8.90 10.02
N LYS A 81 3.71 10.17 10.09
CA LYS A 81 4.62 10.78 9.12
C LYS A 81 6.04 10.23 9.32
N ASP A 82 6.64 9.70 8.27
CA ASP A 82 8.06 9.38 8.21
C ASP A 82 8.88 10.68 8.07
N ASP A 83 9.26 11.25 9.19
CA ASP A 83 9.91 12.56 9.25
C ASP A 83 11.41 12.52 8.93
N ARG A 84 12.01 11.32 8.91
CA ARG A 84 13.40 11.09 8.46
C ARG A 84 13.51 10.55 7.04
N LYS A 85 12.38 10.26 6.38
CA LYS A 85 12.34 9.66 5.03
C LYS A 85 13.10 8.33 4.94
N PHE A 86 12.97 7.53 5.99
CA PHE A 86 13.60 6.23 6.09
C PHE A 86 12.96 5.20 5.17
N PHE A 87 11.62 5.20 5.10
CA PHE A 87 10.90 4.25 4.25
C PHE A 87 11.02 4.65 2.78
N PRO A 88 11.41 3.71 1.89
CA PRO A 88 11.46 4.01 0.46
C PRO A 88 10.05 4.30 -0.09
N PRO A 89 9.95 5.04 -1.20
CA PRO A 89 8.69 5.18 -1.92
C PRO A 89 8.10 3.81 -2.24
N TYR A 90 6.79 3.66 -2.03
CA TYR A 90 6.09 2.39 -2.25
C TYR A 90 4.84 2.61 -3.12
N ASP A 91 5.09 3.07 -4.33
CA ASP A 91 4.04 3.37 -5.30
C ASP A 91 3.58 2.10 -6.02
N GLY A 92 2.28 1.95 -6.21
CA GLY A 92 1.72 0.91 -7.06
C GLY A 92 2.03 1.21 -8.52
N SER A 93 2.91 0.43 -9.14
CA SER A 93 3.31 0.63 -10.54
C SER A 93 3.03 -0.60 -11.37
N PRO A 94 2.40 -0.47 -12.55
CA PRO A 94 2.31 -1.57 -13.50
C PRO A 94 3.70 -1.93 -14.01
N LEU A 95 3.97 -3.23 -14.12
CA LEU A 95 5.24 -3.76 -14.64
C LEU A 95 5.00 -4.51 -15.94
N ALA A 96 5.71 -4.13 -16.99
CA ALA A 96 5.69 -4.81 -18.28
C ALA A 96 7.10 -4.95 -18.84
N THR A 97 7.36 -6.01 -19.60
CA THR A 97 8.64 -6.15 -20.29
C THR A 97 8.72 -5.17 -21.48
N GLU A 98 9.93 -4.73 -21.81
CA GLU A 98 10.16 -3.89 -23.01
C GLU A 98 9.61 -4.52 -24.29
N LYS A 99 9.72 -5.85 -24.41
CA LYS A 99 9.19 -6.58 -25.55
C LYS A 99 7.69 -6.42 -25.70
N VAL A 100 6.93 -6.58 -24.59
CA VAL A 100 5.46 -6.43 -24.60
C VAL A 100 5.07 -5.01 -25.00
N ILE A 101 5.76 -4.00 -24.51
CA ILE A 101 5.47 -2.60 -24.84
C ILE A 101 5.81 -2.29 -26.31
N LYS A 102 6.94 -2.80 -26.82
CA LYS A 102 7.32 -2.64 -28.25
C LYS A 102 6.32 -3.32 -29.19
N ASP A 103 5.91 -4.54 -28.87
CA ASP A 103 4.97 -5.32 -29.69
C ASP A 103 3.53 -4.74 -29.61
N ASN A 104 3.19 -4.05 -28.52
CA ASN A 104 1.85 -3.54 -28.26
C ASN A 104 1.87 -2.10 -27.66
N PRO A 105 2.21 -1.06 -28.42
CA PRO A 105 2.34 0.31 -27.91
C PRO A 105 1.06 0.87 -27.25
N LYS A 106 -0.11 0.32 -27.61
CA LYS A 106 -1.39 0.71 -27.01
C LYS A 106 -1.47 0.37 -25.52
N ILE A 107 -0.71 -0.62 -25.04
CA ILE A 107 -0.65 -0.98 -23.62
C ILE A 107 -0.04 0.18 -22.81
N ASP A 108 1.09 0.70 -23.26
CA ASP A 108 1.75 1.85 -22.64
C ASP A 108 0.81 3.07 -22.56
N THR A 109 0.14 3.39 -23.69
CA THR A 109 -0.84 4.48 -23.73
C THR A 109 -2.00 4.27 -22.76
N ALA A 110 -2.50 3.03 -22.62
CA ALA A 110 -3.60 2.72 -21.71
C ALA A 110 -3.16 2.83 -20.24
N LEU A 111 -1.98 2.30 -19.88
CA LEU A 111 -1.45 2.36 -18.52
C LEU A 111 -1.14 3.78 -18.08
N LYS A 112 -0.60 4.62 -18.94
CA LYS A 112 -0.33 6.04 -18.67
C LYS A 112 -1.59 6.84 -18.33
N LYS A 113 -2.76 6.43 -18.79
CA LYS A 113 -4.03 7.07 -18.38
C LYS A 113 -4.32 6.93 -16.88
N LEU A 114 -3.77 5.92 -16.22
CA LEU A 114 -3.94 5.67 -14.78
C LEU A 114 -2.92 6.39 -13.90
N GLU A 115 -1.85 6.94 -14.50
CA GLU A 115 -0.78 7.60 -13.75
C GLU A 115 -1.33 8.75 -12.90
N GLY A 116 -1.06 8.72 -11.59
CA GLY A 116 -1.51 9.71 -10.63
C GLY A 116 -3.03 9.78 -10.41
N LYS A 117 -3.82 8.83 -10.94
CA LYS A 117 -5.30 8.86 -10.83
C LYS A 117 -5.84 8.10 -9.62
N VAL A 118 -5.09 7.14 -9.10
CA VAL A 118 -5.49 6.36 -7.94
C VAL A 118 -4.70 6.84 -6.72
N SER A 119 -5.34 7.59 -5.83
CA SER A 119 -4.71 8.04 -4.59
C SER A 119 -4.53 6.87 -3.61
N THR A 120 -3.61 7.02 -2.65
CA THR A 120 -3.43 6.03 -1.55
C THR A 120 -4.76 5.70 -0.85
N LYS A 121 -5.57 6.73 -0.56
CA LYS A 121 -6.88 6.54 0.08
C LYS A 121 -7.88 5.78 -0.79
N GLU A 122 -7.86 6.01 -2.09
CA GLU A 122 -8.71 5.26 -3.03
C GLU A 122 -8.23 3.81 -3.14
N MET A 123 -6.92 3.57 -3.23
CA MET A 123 -6.36 2.22 -3.24
C MET A 123 -6.69 1.45 -1.96
N GLN A 124 -6.63 2.08 -0.78
CA GLN A 124 -7.07 1.46 0.47
C GLN A 124 -8.52 0.96 0.40
N LYS A 125 -9.44 1.76 -0.19
CA LYS A 125 -10.83 1.35 -0.35
C LYS A 125 -10.99 0.18 -1.32
N LEU A 126 -10.31 0.24 -2.48
CA LEU A 126 -10.35 -0.83 -3.48
C LEU A 126 -9.79 -2.14 -2.91
N ASN A 127 -8.67 -2.08 -2.21
CA ASN A 127 -8.07 -3.25 -1.55
C ASN A 127 -8.98 -3.80 -0.44
N TYR A 128 -9.69 -2.95 0.31
CA TYR A 128 -10.64 -3.43 1.32
C TYR A 128 -11.87 -4.12 0.72
N GLU A 129 -12.33 -3.69 -0.45
CA GLU A 129 -13.40 -4.43 -1.17
C GLU A 129 -12.97 -5.87 -1.50
N ALA A 130 -11.69 -6.07 -1.85
CA ALA A 130 -11.14 -7.41 -2.10
C ALA A 130 -10.87 -8.16 -0.77
N ASP A 131 -9.99 -7.63 0.06
CA ASP A 131 -9.45 -8.35 1.22
C ASP A 131 -10.44 -8.43 2.39
N GLY A 132 -11.25 -7.39 2.57
CA GLY A 132 -12.21 -7.30 3.67
C GLY A 132 -13.61 -7.80 3.34
N LYS A 133 -14.04 -7.67 2.07
CA LYS A 133 -15.39 -8.05 1.63
C LYS A 133 -15.42 -9.23 0.67
N GLY A 134 -14.25 -9.75 0.27
CA GLY A 134 -14.13 -10.93 -0.60
C GLY A 134 -14.59 -10.70 -2.04
N LYS A 135 -14.61 -9.44 -2.51
CA LYS A 135 -14.99 -9.13 -3.88
C LYS A 135 -13.83 -9.39 -4.83
N GLU A 136 -14.11 -9.99 -5.99
CA GLU A 136 -13.09 -10.29 -6.98
C GLU A 136 -12.36 -9.04 -7.48
N PRO A 137 -11.00 -8.98 -7.45
CA PRO A 137 -10.23 -7.80 -7.85
C PRO A 137 -10.53 -7.32 -9.28
N ALA A 138 -10.77 -8.24 -10.22
CA ALA A 138 -11.13 -7.89 -11.60
C ALA A 138 -12.45 -7.11 -11.68
N ILE A 139 -13.44 -7.47 -10.87
CA ILE A 139 -14.73 -6.77 -10.80
C ILE A 139 -14.54 -5.37 -10.21
N ILE A 140 -13.74 -5.25 -9.15
CA ILE A 140 -13.44 -3.97 -8.51
C ILE A 140 -12.75 -3.02 -9.51
N ALA A 141 -11.76 -3.54 -10.24
CA ALA A 141 -11.04 -2.78 -11.25
C ALA A 141 -11.97 -2.32 -12.39
N GLU A 142 -12.84 -3.21 -12.89
CA GLU A 142 -13.80 -2.87 -13.94
C GLU A 142 -14.80 -1.79 -13.50
N GLU A 143 -15.35 -1.90 -12.29
CA GLU A 143 -16.24 -0.90 -11.72
C GLU A 143 -15.54 0.46 -11.54
N TYR A 144 -14.31 0.45 -11.05
CA TYR A 144 -13.50 1.66 -10.92
C TYR A 144 -13.30 2.34 -12.27
N LEU A 145 -12.87 1.58 -13.29
CA LEU A 145 -12.62 2.09 -14.64
C LEU A 145 -13.90 2.62 -15.31
N LYS A 146 -15.02 1.93 -15.14
CA LYS A 146 -16.35 2.39 -15.63
C LYS A 146 -16.77 3.69 -14.95
N LYS A 147 -16.68 3.76 -13.63
CA LYS A 147 -17.05 4.93 -12.83
C LYS A 147 -16.26 6.19 -13.24
N HIS A 148 -15.01 6.01 -13.66
CA HIS A 148 -14.13 7.09 -14.08
C HIS A 148 -14.05 7.27 -15.60
N ASN A 149 -14.97 6.65 -16.36
CA ASN A 149 -15.15 6.81 -17.81
C ASN A 149 -13.93 6.42 -18.67
N TYR A 150 -13.10 5.45 -18.19
CA TYR A 150 -11.93 5.01 -18.95
C TYR A 150 -12.28 4.24 -20.24
N PHE A 151 -13.52 3.75 -20.40
CA PHE A 151 -13.99 3.00 -21.56
C PHE A 151 -14.79 3.83 -22.58
N GLU A 152 -15.04 5.12 -22.34
CA GLU A 152 -15.90 5.95 -23.23
C GLU A 152 -15.30 6.20 -24.63
N ASN A 153 -13.97 6.17 -24.76
CA ASN A 153 -13.31 6.43 -26.03
C ASN A 153 -13.40 5.29 -27.07
N ASP A 154 -13.83 4.09 -26.67
CA ASP A 154 -13.96 2.94 -27.60
C ASP A 154 -15.26 2.94 -28.41
N LYS A 155 -16.25 3.75 -28.02
CA LYS A 155 -17.54 3.81 -28.74
C LYS A 155 -17.48 4.67 -30.02
N ASN A 156 -16.52 5.57 -30.13
CA ASN A 156 -16.39 6.45 -31.30
C ASN A 156 -15.54 5.88 -32.44
N SER A 157 -14.73 4.84 -32.20
CA SER A 157 -13.92 4.20 -33.26
C SER A 157 -14.71 3.24 -34.13
N LYS A 158 -15.94 2.84 -33.74
CA LYS A 158 -16.80 1.94 -34.54
C LYS A 158 -17.82 2.62 -35.45
N LYS A 159 -17.88 3.98 -35.47
CA LYS A 159 -18.80 4.71 -36.35
C LYS A 159 -18.16 5.33 -37.61
N GLY A 160 -16.91 5.03 -37.89
CA GLY A 160 -16.19 5.56 -39.06
C GLY A 160 -15.86 4.51 -40.12
N GLY A 161 -16.71 3.53 -40.35
CA GLY A 161 -16.51 2.50 -41.39
C GLY A 161 -17.85 2.12 -42.03
N GLN A 162 -18.34 2.97 -42.87
CA GLN A 162 -19.25 2.63 -44.00
C GLN A 162 -18.78 3.37 -45.23
#